data_c7ea220b599139cf2b20ed1a9ff134da
#
_entry.id   c7ea220b599139cf2b20ed1a9ff134da
#
_cell.length_a   1.000
_cell.length_b   1.000
_cell.length_c   1.000
_cell.angle_alpha   90.00
_cell.angle_beta   90.00
_cell.angle_gamma   90.00
#
_symmetry.space_group_name_H-M   'P 1'
#
loop_
_entity.id
_entity.type
_entity.pdbx_description
1 polymer ?
#
loop_
_entity_poly.entity_id
_entity_poly.type
_entity_poly.pdbx_seq_one_letter_code
_entity_poly.pdbx_strand_id
1 'polypeptide(L)'
;MNFDLFSRSKYRINDKSGDDVALVLPGVCFGVLDGATDAEGRDLNGVPYGRAASMVASQILAEILLPYRNREKDAETLLADLCTSYARAFQDYDLDQLPATTVAMAID
;
A
#
# COMPACT_ATOMS: atom_id res chain seq x y z
N MET A 1 -20.43 -1.58 -8.94
CA MET A 1 -19.16 -2.34 -8.90
C MET A 1 -19.28 -3.46 -7.89
N ASN A 2 -19.08 -4.68 -8.36
CA ASN A 2 -19.14 -5.85 -7.50
C ASN A 2 -17.73 -6.42 -7.32
N PHE A 3 -17.40 -6.83 -6.10
CA PHE A 3 -16.09 -7.37 -5.79
C PHE A 3 -16.19 -8.73 -5.12
N ASP A 4 -15.38 -9.65 -5.58
CA ASP A 4 -15.03 -10.84 -4.82
C ASP A 4 -13.56 -10.73 -4.46
N LEU A 5 -13.26 -10.80 -3.17
CA LEU A 5 -11.91 -10.59 -2.67
C LEU A 5 -11.42 -11.81 -1.92
N PHE A 6 -10.21 -12.24 -2.28
CA PHE A 6 -9.53 -13.32 -1.60
C PHE A 6 -8.08 -12.93 -1.34
N SER A 7 -7.63 -13.11 -0.10
CA SER A 7 -6.24 -12.87 0.27
C SER A 7 -5.74 -14.01 1.14
N ARG A 8 -4.54 -14.49 0.84
CA ARG A 8 -3.92 -15.58 1.58
C ARG A 8 -2.48 -15.25 1.93
N SER A 9 -2.15 -15.37 3.21
CA SER A 9 -0.78 -15.16 3.68
C SER A 9 0.14 -16.30 3.27
N LYS A 10 1.38 -15.96 2.91
CA LYS A 10 2.46 -16.93 2.74
C LYS A 10 3.02 -17.41 4.08
N TYR A 11 2.71 -16.74 5.17
CA TYR A 11 3.19 -17.06 6.51
C TYR A 11 2.22 -18.03 7.20
N ARG A 12 2.27 -19.31 6.81
CA ARG A 12 1.31 -20.30 7.28
C ARG A 12 1.52 -20.77 8.71
N ILE A 13 2.73 -20.62 9.25
CA ILE A 13 3.12 -21.28 10.50
C ILE A 13 2.89 -20.41 11.73
N ASN A 14 2.96 -19.08 11.60
CA ASN A 14 2.95 -18.15 12.74
C ASN A 14 1.74 -17.18 12.73
N ASP A 15 0.67 -17.51 12.03
CA ASP A 15 -0.54 -16.66 11.88
C ASP A 15 -0.21 -15.20 11.51
N LYS A 16 0.91 -14.99 10.84
CA LYS A 16 1.29 -13.65 10.38
C LYS A 16 0.44 -13.23 9.20
N SER A 17 0.02 -11.97 9.20
CA SER A 17 -0.61 -11.36 8.04
C SER A 17 0.36 -11.36 6.86
N GLY A 18 -0.18 -11.53 5.65
CA GLY A 18 0.62 -11.42 4.43
C GLY A 18 1.05 -9.98 4.16
N ASP A 19 1.93 -9.82 3.18
CA ASP A 19 2.43 -8.50 2.77
C ASP A 19 1.50 -7.76 1.81
N ASP A 20 0.46 -8.43 1.33
CA ASP A 20 -0.47 -7.89 0.34
C ASP A 20 -1.64 -7.19 1.02
N VAL A 21 -2.06 -6.08 0.43
CA VAL A 21 -3.21 -5.31 0.89
C VAL A 21 -4.10 -5.02 -0.31
N ALA A 22 -5.40 -5.21 -0.13
CA ALA A 22 -6.39 -4.77 -1.10
C ALA A 22 -6.97 -3.43 -0.64
N LEU A 23 -7.10 -2.50 -1.59
CA LEU A 23 -7.74 -1.21 -1.37
C LEU A 23 -9.00 -1.16 -2.22
N VAL A 24 -10.14 -1.02 -1.55
CA VAL A 24 -11.43 -0.91 -2.23
C VAL A 24 -12.12 0.37 -1.76
N LEU A 25 -12.26 1.31 -2.67
CA LEU A 25 -13.03 2.54 -2.46
C LEU A 25 -14.17 2.54 -3.47
N PRO A 26 -15.37 2.07 -3.08
CA PRO A 26 -16.49 1.91 -4.01
C PRO A 26 -16.79 3.20 -4.78
N GLY A 27 -16.89 3.09 -6.11
CA GLY A 27 -17.11 4.25 -6.99
C GLY A 27 -15.87 5.12 -7.19
N VAL A 28 -14.72 4.76 -6.62
CA VAL A 28 -13.48 5.52 -6.74
C VAL A 28 -12.37 4.68 -7.33
N CYS A 29 -11.98 3.62 -6.63
CA CYS A 29 -10.92 2.76 -7.13
C CYS A 29 -10.96 1.36 -6.52
N PHE A 30 -10.25 0.45 -7.18
CA PHE A 30 -9.91 -0.86 -6.67
C PHE A 30 -8.42 -1.07 -6.91
N GLY A 31 -7.71 -1.53 -5.91
CA GLY A 31 -6.27 -1.74 -6.03
C GLY A 31 -5.77 -2.91 -5.21
N VAL A 32 -4.62 -3.41 -5.62
CA VAL A 32 -3.87 -4.44 -4.90
C VAL A 32 -2.45 -3.92 -4.70
N LEU A 33 -1.97 -4.02 -3.48
CA LEU A 33 -0.62 -3.65 -3.11
C LEU A 33 0.13 -4.91 -2.69
N ASP A 34 1.19 -5.22 -3.41
CA ASP A 34 2.02 -6.39 -3.16
C ASP A 34 3.32 -5.93 -2.50
N GLY A 35 3.41 -6.13 -1.20
CA GLY A 35 4.57 -5.73 -0.41
C GLY A 35 5.77 -6.61 -0.68
N ALA A 36 6.93 -5.98 -0.88
CA ALA A 36 8.18 -6.69 -1.11
C ALA A 36 8.67 -7.35 0.18
N THR A 37 8.97 -8.64 0.11
CA THR A 37 9.59 -9.36 1.22
C THR A 37 10.99 -8.81 1.47
N ASP A 38 11.27 -8.39 2.70
CA ASP A 38 12.61 -7.97 3.07
C ASP A 38 13.53 -9.17 3.24
N ALA A 39 14.65 -9.18 2.51
CA ALA A 39 15.60 -10.29 2.54
C ALA A 39 16.22 -10.51 3.93
N GLU A 40 16.30 -9.47 4.74
CA GLU A 40 16.85 -9.54 6.10
C GLU A 40 15.77 -9.77 7.15
N GLY A 41 14.52 -9.88 6.77
CA GLY A 41 13.41 -10.13 7.69
C GLY A 41 13.11 -8.98 8.63
N ARG A 42 13.42 -7.74 8.24
CA ARG A 42 13.20 -6.55 9.08
C ARG A 42 11.72 -6.28 9.29
N ASP A 43 11.40 -5.65 10.40
CA ASP A 43 10.05 -5.22 10.72
C ASP A 43 10.04 -3.80 11.28
N LEU A 44 8.84 -3.18 11.25
CA LEU A 44 8.56 -1.93 11.96
C LEU A 44 7.56 -2.24 13.05
N ASN A 45 8.01 -2.20 14.31
CA ASN A 45 7.15 -2.46 15.47
C ASN A 45 6.39 -3.79 15.37
N GLY A 46 7.06 -4.83 14.89
CA GLY A 46 6.47 -6.15 14.74
C GLY A 46 5.74 -6.41 13.42
N VAL A 47 5.64 -5.40 12.55
CA VAL A 47 5.00 -5.55 11.24
C VAL A 47 6.09 -5.77 10.18
N PRO A 48 6.05 -6.87 9.42
CA PRO A 48 7.03 -7.08 8.35
C PRO A 48 7.10 -5.91 7.38
N TYR A 49 8.29 -5.62 6.85
CA TYR A 49 8.50 -4.46 5.97
C TYR A 49 7.53 -4.42 4.78
N GLY A 50 7.33 -5.53 4.09
CA GLY A 50 6.41 -5.57 2.96
C GLY A 50 4.98 -5.24 3.36
N ARG A 51 4.53 -5.75 4.50
CA ARG A 51 3.20 -5.45 5.05
C ARG A 51 3.10 -3.98 5.43
N ALA A 52 4.11 -3.44 6.10
CA ALA A 52 4.14 -2.02 6.49
C ALA A 52 4.07 -1.12 5.25
N ALA A 53 4.83 -1.44 4.21
CA ALA A 53 4.82 -0.70 2.95
C ALA A 53 3.42 -0.68 2.32
N SER A 54 2.79 -1.85 2.22
CA SER A 54 1.46 -1.97 1.62
C SER A 54 0.39 -1.22 2.43
N MET A 55 0.45 -1.31 3.74
CA MET A 55 -0.49 -0.60 4.62
C MET A 55 -0.35 0.91 4.51
N VAL A 56 0.87 1.43 4.56
CA VAL A 56 1.13 2.87 4.47
C VAL A 56 0.74 3.41 3.10
N ALA A 57 1.13 2.71 2.03
CA ALA A 57 0.79 3.13 0.68
C ALA A 57 -0.72 3.13 0.43
N SER A 58 -1.44 2.11 0.92
CA SER A 58 -2.89 2.04 0.76
C SER A 58 -3.60 3.17 1.50
N GLN A 59 -3.14 3.51 2.69
CA GLN A 59 -3.69 4.60 3.48
C GLN A 59 -3.47 5.95 2.77
N ILE A 60 -2.28 6.19 2.25
CA ILE A 60 -1.96 7.41 1.52
C ILE A 60 -2.83 7.52 0.25
N LEU A 61 -2.97 6.42 -0.50
CA LEU A 61 -3.81 6.40 -1.70
C LEU A 61 -5.26 6.74 -1.38
N ALA A 62 -5.80 6.19 -0.29
CA ALA A 62 -7.15 6.51 0.15
C ALA A 62 -7.30 8.00 0.46
N GLU A 63 -6.34 8.57 1.16
CA GLU A 63 -6.35 10.00 1.51
C GLU A 63 -6.26 10.90 0.27
N ILE A 64 -5.47 10.50 -0.74
CA ILE A 64 -5.32 11.26 -1.98
C ILE A 64 -6.57 11.15 -2.85
N LEU A 65 -7.14 9.95 -2.99
CA LEU A 65 -8.19 9.68 -3.96
C LEU A 65 -9.59 10.08 -3.49
N LEU A 66 -9.90 9.95 -2.20
CA LEU A 66 -11.24 10.27 -1.70
C LEU A 66 -11.67 11.71 -1.97
N PRO A 67 -10.83 12.74 -1.74
CA PRO A 67 -11.22 14.12 -2.03
C PRO A 67 -11.43 14.40 -3.52
N TYR A 68 -10.86 13.57 -4.39
CA TYR A 68 -10.86 13.78 -5.83
C TYR A 68 -11.80 12.84 -6.58
N ARG A 69 -12.75 12.20 -5.90
CA ARG A 69 -13.63 11.18 -6.49
C ARG A 69 -14.39 11.65 -7.75
N ASN A 70 -14.60 12.95 -7.90
CA ASN A 70 -15.29 13.54 -9.05
C ASN A 70 -14.34 14.35 -9.94
N ARG A 71 -13.02 14.19 -9.77
CA ARG A 71 -12.02 14.90 -10.55
C ARG A 71 -11.03 13.91 -11.12
N GLU A 72 -10.67 14.14 -12.37
CA GLU A 72 -9.61 13.39 -12.98
C GLU A 72 -8.26 13.88 -12.46
N LYS A 73 -7.46 12.94 -11.95
CA LYS A 73 -6.08 13.19 -11.59
C LYS A 73 -5.23 12.31 -12.48
N ASP A 74 -4.28 12.91 -13.21
CA ASP A 74 -3.46 12.11 -14.10
C ASP A 74 -2.52 11.18 -13.31
N ALA A 75 -2.10 10.10 -13.96
CA ALA A 75 -1.31 9.06 -13.32
C ALA A 75 0.04 9.58 -12.82
N GLU A 76 0.67 10.49 -13.54
CA GLU A 76 1.96 11.05 -13.14
C GLU A 76 1.85 11.86 -11.86
N THR A 77 0.83 12.72 -11.75
CA THR A 77 0.58 13.52 -10.56
C THR A 77 0.25 12.63 -9.37
N LEU A 78 -0.60 11.64 -9.58
CA LEU A 78 -0.96 10.69 -8.53
C LEU A 78 0.28 9.94 -8.01
N LEU A 79 1.10 9.45 -8.92
CA LEU A 79 2.32 8.73 -8.56
C LEU A 79 3.32 9.63 -7.83
N ALA A 80 3.50 10.87 -8.29
CA ALA A 80 4.38 11.83 -7.64
C ALA A 80 3.91 12.15 -6.22
N ASP A 81 2.62 12.38 -6.03
CA ASP A 81 2.04 12.66 -4.71
C ASP A 81 2.16 11.46 -3.78
N LEU A 82 1.94 10.26 -4.30
CA LEU A 82 2.11 9.03 -3.54
C LEU A 82 3.56 8.88 -3.07
N CYS A 83 4.53 9.03 -3.97
CA CYS A 83 5.95 8.89 -3.65
C CYS A 83 6.40 9.93 -2.61
N THR A 84 5.99 11.18 -2.76
CA THR A 84 6.32 12.25 -1.82
C THR A 84 5.75 11.98 -0.44
N SER A 85 4.47 11.62 -0.37
CA SER A 85 3.80 11.33 0.90
C SER A 85 4.34 10.06 1.56
N TYR A 86 4.68 9.06 0.74
CA TYR A 86 5.28 7.82 1.22
C TYR A 86 6.64 8.05 1.89
N ALA A 87 7.52 8.79 1.22
CA ALA A 87 8.83 9.13 1.79
C ALA A 87 8.67 9.93 3.09
N ARG A 88 7.72 10.86 3.12
CA ARG A 88 7.43 11.67 4.30
C ARG A 88 6.92 10.83 5.47
N ALA A 89 6.14 9.79 5.20
CA ALA A 89 5.60 8.92 6.23
C ALA A 89 6.69 8.17 7.00
N PHE A 90 7.85 7.94 6.39
CA PHE A 90 8.97 7.22 7.01
C PHE A 90 10.13 8.14 7.42
N GLN A 91 10.00 9.46 7.29
CA GLN A 91 11.13 10.38 7.52
C GLN A 91 11.63 10.39 8.97
N ASP A 92 10.76 10.09 9.94
CA ASP A 92 11.11 10.10 11.36
C ASP A 92 11.69 8.76 11.83
N TYR A 93 11.76 7.77 10.94
CA TYR A 93 12.38 6.48 11.22
C TYR A 93 13.81 6.48 10.72
N ASP A 94 14.71 5.95 11.53
CA ASP A 94 16.11 5.76 11.14
C ASP A 94 16.24 4.44 10.38
N LEU A 95 15.95 4.47 9.08
CA LEU A 95 15.94 3.30 8.23
C LEU A 95 17.04 3.39 7.18
N ASP A 96 17.83 2.32 7.05
CA ASP A 96 18.83 2.20 5.99
C ASP A 96 18.18 2.11 4.62
N GLN A 97 17.02 1.49 4.56
CA GLN A 97 16.28 1.28 3.32
C GLN A 97 14.77 1.37 3.61
N LEU A 98 14.04 2.06 2.75
CA LEU A 98 12.59 2.15 2.88
C LEU A 98 11.93 0.81 2.54
N PRO A 99 10.89 0.41 3.30
CA PRO A 99 10.04 -0.69 2.88
C PRO A 99 9.46 -0.45 1.49
N ALA A 100 9.26 -1.49 0.72
CA ALA A 100 8.82 -1.37 -0.66
C ALA A 100 7.53 -2.17 -0.91
N THR A 101 6.71 -1.64 -1.80
CA THR A 101 5.51 -2.31 -2.30
C THR A 101 5.30 -1.96 -3.76
N THR A 102 4.61 -2.83 -4.47
CA THR A 102 4.08 -2.52 -5.80
C THR A 102 2.59 -2.24 -5.69
N VAL A 103 2.09 -1.40 -6.58
CA VAL A 103 0.68 -1.01 -6.60
C VAL A 103 0.13 -1.23 -8.00
N ALA A 104 -0.95 -2.00 -8.08
CA ALA A 104 -1.74 -2.11 -9.29
C ALA A 104 -3.14 -1.61 -8.98
N MET A 105 -3.65 -0.66 -9.75
CA MET A 105 -4.89 0.01 -9.40
C MET A 105 -5.71 0.36 -10.63
N ALA A 106 -7.02 0.17 -10.51
CA ALA A 106 -7.99 0.66 -11.47
C ALA A 106 -8.82 1.77 -10.82
N ILE A 107 -8.93 2.91 -11.50
CA ILE A 107 -9.71 4.05 -11.03
C ILE A 107 -11.01 4.09 -11.82
N ASP A 108 -12.10 4.21 -11.12
CA ASP A 108 -13.45 4.25 -11.71
C ASP A 108 -13.76 5.65 -12.28
#